data_3920f3674b79e297acda804ff9bc8ccc
#
_entry.id   3920f3674b79e297acda804ff9bc8ccc
#
_cell.length_a   1.000
_cell.length_b   1.000
_cell.length_c   1.000
_cell.angle_alpha   90.00
_cell.angle_beta   90.00
_cell.angle_gamma   90.00
#
_symmetry.space_group_name_H-M   'P 1'
#
loop_
_entity.id
_entity.type
_entity.pdbx_description
1 polymer ?
#
loop_
_entity_poly.entity_id
_entity_poly.type
_entity_poly.pdbx_seq_one_letter_code
_entity_poly.pdbx_strand_id
1 'polypeptide(L)'
;LVGSEMCIRDSPTTVTFPFKPGDYVVHATHGIAHFTAIVRQEVAGRERDYFLLEYANDDKLYVPLEQVDRITRYVGPDGNNPRLTRLNTADWSRATNKARKSAKKLAFDLVDLYTRRASVPGYAFSLDTPAQEEMESSFPYQLTPDQESAVADIKLDMEARKPMDRLLCGDVGFGKTEVALRSAFKACQDARQVMILCPTTILAQQHYETFF
;
A
#
# COMPACT_ATOMS: atom_id res chain seq x y z
N LEU A 1 39.06 -23.66 -35.81
CA LEU A 1 38.78 -22.34 -35.25
C LEU A 1 37.45 -21.91 -35.79
N VAL A 2 36.38 -22.16 -35.06
CA VAL A 2 35.02 -21.81 -35.41
C VAL A 2 34.67 -20.54 -34.64
N GLY A 3 34.49 -19.46 -35.38
CA GLY A 3 33.93 -18.21 -34.84
C GLY A 3 32.47 -18.39 -34.45
N SER A 4 32.13 -18.19 -33.19
CA SER A 4 30.77 -18.11 -32.75
C SER A 4 30.23 -16.73 -33.10
N GLU A 5 29.46 -16.65 -34.18
CA GLU A 5 28.61 -15.47 -34.43
C GLU A 5 27.52 -15.40 -33.37
N MET A 6 27.65 -14.43 -32.50
CA MET A 6 26.62 -14.11 -31.52
C MET A 6 25.53 -13.31 -32.23
N CYS A 7 24.51 -14.02 -32.74
CA CYS A 7 23.31 -13.37 -33.27
C CYS A 7 22.59 -12.62 -32.13
N ILE A 8 22.82 -11.34 -32.01
CA ILE A 8 21.94 -10.43 -31.25
C ILE A 8 20.65 -10.36 -32.05
N ARG A 9 19.66 -11.16 -31.68
CA ARG A 9 18.30 -10.93 -32.15
C ARG A 9 17.80 -9.69 -31.41
N ASP A 10 17.79 -8.57 -32.08
CA ASP A 10 16.98 -7.42 -31.67
C ASP A 10 15.51 -7.84 -31.72
N SER A 11 15.03 -8.37 -30.61
CA SER A 11 13.59 -8.46 -30.40
C SER A 11 13.07 -7.03 -30.36
N PRO A 12 12.07 -6.66 -31.15
CA PRO A 12 11.48 -5.34 -31.03
C PRO A 12 11.02 -5.18 -29.58
N THR A 13 11.60 -4.22 -28.89
CA THR A 13 11.22 -3.90 -27.52
C THR A 13 9.76 -3.46 -27.58
N THR A 14 8.85 -4.37 -27.30
CA THR A 14 7.43 -4.06 -27.22
C THR A 14 7.27 -3.13 -26.02
N VAL A 15 7.16 -1.84 -26.27
CA VAL A 15 6.92 -0.86 -25.21
C VAL A 15 5.56 -1.17 -24.63
N THR A 16 5.56 -1.75 -23.45
CA THR A 16 4.33 -2.10 -22.72
C THR A 16 3.93 -0.91 -21.86
N PHE A 17 2.83 -0.28 -22.19
CA PHE A 17 2.27 0.80 -21.39
C PHE A 17 1.45 0.22 -20.21
N PRO A 18 1.40 0.88 -19.05
CA PRO A 18 0.67 0.39 -17.87
C PRO A 18 -0.86 0.49 -18.01
N PHE A 19 -1.36 0.92 -19.16
CA PHE A 19 -2.78 1.08 -19.48
C PHE A 19 -3.07 0.65 -20.93
N LYS A 20 -4.32 0.29 -21.18
CA LYS A 20 -4.81 -0.20 -22.50
C LYS A 20 -5.92 0.70 -23.02
N PRO A 21 -6.20 0.70 -24.34
CA PRO A 21 -7.41 1.33 -24.87
C PRO A 21 -8.66 0.85 -24.13
N GLY A 22 -9.50 1.79 -23.70
CA GLY A 22 -10.64 1.52 -22.83
C GLY A 22 -10.41 1.78 -21.35
N ASP A 23 -9.16 1.92 -20.90
CA ASP A 23 -8.87 2.22 -19.51
C ASP A 23 -9.10 3.69 -19.16
N TYR A 24 -9.49 3.94 -17.92
CA TYR A 24 -9.45 5.28 -17.34
C TYR A 24 -8.02 5.60 -16.90
N VAL A 25 -7.58 6.81 -17.25
CA VAL A 25 -6.22 7.30 -16.93
C VAL A 25 -6.30 8.67 -16.27
N VAL A 26 -5.23 9.02 -15.58
CA VAL A 26 -5.08 10.33 -14.94
C VAL A 26 -3.90 11.04 -15.57
N HIS A 27 -4.17 12.15 -16.24
CA HIS A 27 -3.12 13.05 -16.69
C HIS A 27 -2.77 14.04 -15.57
N ALA A 28 -1.48 14.19 -15.26
CA ALA A 28 -1.01 14.97 -14.11
C ALA A 28 -1.60 16.40 -14.05
N THR A 29 -1.76 17.07 -15.20
CA THR A 29 -2.24 18.45 -15.28
C THR A 29 -3.75 18.56 -15.56
N HIS A 30 -4.32 17.63 -16.34
CA HIS A 30 -5.68 17.74 -16.87
C HIS A 30 -6.69 16.81 -16.17
N GLY A 31 -6.22 15.86 -15.36
CA GLY A 31 -7.09 15.01 -14.56
C GLY A 31 -7.53 13.74 -15.27
N ILE A 32 -8.72 13.26 -14.93
CA ILE A 32 -9.24 11.96 -15.33
C ILE A 32 -9.78 12.00 -16.75
N ALA A 33 -9.31 11.08 -17.57
CA ALA A 33 -9.69 10.89 -18.96
C ALA A 33 -9.89 9.41 -19.29
N HIS A 34 -10.47 9.14 -20.42
CA HIS A 34 -10.56 7.82 -21.03
C HIS A 34 -9.48 7.68 -22.10
N PHE A 35 -8.63 6.66 -22.02
CA PHE A 35 -7.64 6.40 -23.05
C PHE A 35 -8.29 5.64 -24.22
N THR A 36 -8.30 6.24 -25.38
CA THR A 36 -8.99 5.68 -26.56
C THR A 36 -8.05 4.90 -27.46
N ALA A 37 -6.93 5.52 -27.88
CA ALA A 37 -6.00 4.91 -28.82
C ALA A 37 -4.65 5.64 -28.87
N ILE A 38 -3.67 5.01 -29.49
CA ILE A 38 -2.47 5.70 -30.02
C ILE A 38 -2.77 6.09 -31.44
N VAL A 39 -2.59 7.37 -31.74
CA VAL A 39 -2.87 7.94 -33.09
C VAL A 39 -1.63 8.63 -33.62
N ARG A 40 -1.40 8.46 -34.93
CA ARG A 40 -0.32 9.14 -35.62
C ARG A 40 -0.86 10.45 -36.22
N GLN A 41 -0.16 11.53 -35.98
CA GLN A 41 -0.49 12.84 -36.56
C GLN A 41 0.75 13.51 -37.15
N GLU A 42 0.55 14.20 -38.24
CA GLU A 42 1.56 15.06 -38.84
C GLU A 42 1.44 16.47 -38.25
N VAL A 43 2.48 16.89 -37.52
CA VAL A 43 2.58 18.23 -36.94
C VAL A 43 3.86 18.89 -37.46
N ALA A 44 3.72 20.02 -38.15
CA ALA A 44 4.83 20.78 -38.73
C ALA A 44 5.73 19.93 -39.67
N GLY A 45 5.11 19.09 -40.53
CA GLY A 45 5.83 18.26 -41.51
C GLY A 45 6.55 17.05 -40.89
N ARG A 46 6.26 16.67 -39.66
CA ARG A 46 6.80 15.48 -38.99
C ARG A 46 5.67 14.63 -38.44
N GLU A 47 5.72 13.34 -38.75
CA GLU A 47 4.82 12.36 -38.14
C GLU A 47 5.25 12.05 -36.72
N ARG A 48 4.29 12.06 -35.77
CA ARG A 48 4.50 11.67 -34.38
C ARG A 48 3.30 10.88 -33.88
N ASP A 49 3.57 9.98 -32.96
CA ASP A 49 2.56 9.19 -32.29
C ASP A 49 2.12 9.87 -30.99
N TYR A 50 0.81 9.89 -30.75
CA TYR A 50 0.17 10.53 -29.59
C TYR A 50 -0.78 9.57 -28.90
N PHE A 51 -0.86 9.64 -27.57
CA PHE A 51 -1.98 9.10 -26.82
C PHE A 51 -3.21 9.99 -27.01
N LEU A 52 -4.30 9.41 -27.47
CA LEU A 52 -5.59 10.09 -27.56
C LEU A 52 -6.37 9.88 -26.26
N LEU A 53 -6.56 10.95 -25.50
CA LEU A 53 -7.32 10.98 -24.26
C LEU A 53 -8.63 11.73 -24.48
N GLU A 54 -9.75 11.08 -24.13
CA GLU A 54 -11.09 11.68 -24.17
C GLU A 54 -11.52 12.14 -22.77
N TYR A 55 -11.97 13.37 -22.69
CA TYR A 55 -12.44 14.04 -21.50
C TYR A 55 -13.96 14.22 -21.51
N ALA A 56 -14.52 14.84 -20.47
CA ALA A 56 -15.93 15.20 -20.46
C ALA A 56 -16.26 16.18 -21.62
N ASN A 57 -17.49 16.12 -22.14
CA ASN A 57 -18.00 16.92 -23.27
C ASN A 57 -17.30 16.60 -24.60
N ASP A 58 -16.81 15.37 -24.78
CA ASP A 58 -16.10 14.91 -25.98
C ASP A 58 -14.82 15.69 -26.32
N ASP A 59 -14.28 16.41 -25.32
CA ASP A 59 -13.00 17.10 -25.45
C ASP A 59 -11.87 16.07 -25.63
N LYS A 60 -10.93 16.36 -26.53
CA LYS A 60 -9.80 15.47 -26.85
C LYS A 60 -8.47 16.14 -26.56
N LEU A 61 -7.56 15.36 -25.93
CA LEU A 61 -6.19 15.76 -25.70
C LEU A 61 -5.24 14.77 -26.34
N TYR A 62 -4.31 15.29 -27.13
CA TYR A 62 -3.23 14.51 -27.74
C TYR A 62 -1.97 14.69 -26.92
N VAL A 63 -1.50 13.63 -26.30
CA VAL A 63 -0.28 13.65 -25.49
C VAL A 63 0.82 12.90 -26.23
N PRO A 64 1.98 13.55 -26.53
CA PRO A 64 3.09 12.87 -27.19
C PRO A 64 3.55 11.64 -26.40
N LEU A 65 3.98 10.56 -27.10
CA LEU A 65 4.43 9.32 -26.45
C LEU A 65 5.59 9.57 -25.46
N GLU A 66 6.43 10.57 -25.74
CA GLU A 66 7.56 10.94 -24.87
C GLU A 66 7.11 11.48 -23.49
N GLN A 67 5.84 11.85 -23.36
CA GLN A 67 5.25 12.33 -22.10
C GLN A 67 4.39 11.29 -21.39
N VAL A 68 4.63 10.01 -21.63
CA VAL A 68 3.91 8.89 -20.98
C VAL A 68 4.01 8.95 -19.45
N ASP A 69 5.09 9.47 -18.91
CA ASP A 69 5.33 9.70 -17.49
C ASP A 69 4.27 10.61 -16.80
N ARG A 70 3.58 11.42 -17.60
CA ARG A 70 2.47 12.28 -17.15
C ARG A 70 1.12 11.58 -17.08
N ILE A 71 1.04 10.35 -17.58
CA ILE A 71 -0.20 9.57 -17.62
C ILE A 71 -0.05 8.36 -16.72
N THR A 72 -0.96 8.20 -15.78
CA THR A 72 -1.03 7.02 -14.91
C THR A 72 -2.38 6.34 -15.04
N ARG A 73 -2.42 5.03 -14.84
CA ARG A 73 -3.70 4.32 -14.80
C ARG A 73 -4.53 4.82 -13.62
N TYR A 74 -5.81 5.07 -13.84
CA TYR A 74 -6.72 5.42 -12.75
C TYR A 74 -6.93 4.19 -11.85
N VAL A 75 -6.77 4.39 -10.55
CA VAL A 75 -7.09 3.41 -9.51
C VAL A 75 -8.11 4.04 -8.58
N GLY A 76 -9.31 3.53 -8.59
CA GLY A 76 -10.41 4.02 -7.78
C GLY A 76 -11.10 2.89 -7.02
N PRO A 77 -12.11 3.21 -6.19
CA PRO A 77 -12.92 2.21 -5.53
C PRO A 77 -13.57 1.28 -6.55
N ASP A 78 -13.54 -0.04 -6.27
CA ASP A 78 -14.08 -1.04 -7.17
C ASP A 78 -15.54 -0.78 -7.52
N GLY A 79 -15.85 -0.90 -8.81
CA GLY A 79 -17.22 -0.88 -9.35
C GLY A 79 -17.77 0.48 -9.78
N ASN A 80 -17.09 1.59 -9.57
CA ASN A 80 -17.55 2.90 -10.02
C ASN A 80 -16.66 3.48 -11.11
N ASN A 81 -17.24 3.76 -12.28
CA ASN A 81 -16.58 4.54 -13.32
C ASN A 81 -16.32 5.97 -12.82
N PRO A 82 -15.09 6.48 -12.92
CA PRO A 82 -14.79 7.83 -12.49
C PRO A 82 -15.49 8.86 -13.37
N ARG A 83 -15.83 10.01 -12.80
CA ARG A 83 -16.29 11.13 -13.59
C ARG A 83 -15.13 11.75 -14.36
N LEU A 84 -15.25 11.83 -15.68
CA LEU A 84 -14.25 12.50 -16.53
C LEU A 84 -14.13 13.98 -16.15
N THR A 85 -12.90 14.47 -16.16
CA THR A 85 -12.60 15.90 -15.94
C THR A 85 -12.97 16.70 -17.17
N ARG A 86 -13.35 17.98 -17.01
CA ARG A 86 -13.54 18.91 -18.11
C ARG A 86 -12.22 19.64 -18.39
N LEU A 87 -11.80 19.67 -19.66
CA LEU A 87 -10.64 20.46 -20.06
C LEU A 87 -10.89 21.97 -19.87
N ASN A 88 -9.82 22.72 -19.70
CA ASN A 88 -9.85 24.19 -19.54
C ASN A 88 -10.70 24.70 -18.38
N THR A 89 -10.95 23.87 -17.36
CA THR A 89 -11.64 24.25 -16.14
C THR A 89 -10.74 24.11 -14.92
N ALA A 90 -11.11 24.78 -13.81
CA ALA A 90 -10.41 24.64 -12.54
C ALA A 90 -10.81 23.37 -11.76
N ASP A 91 -11.58 22.45 -12.35
CA ASP A 91 -12.14 21.29 -11.64
C ASP A 91 -11.05 20.38 -11.09
N TRP A 92 -10.05 20.05 -11.91
CA TRP A 92 -8.93 19.21 -11.49
C TRP A 92 -8.06 19.89 -10.43
N SER A 93 -7.70 21.14 -10.62
CA SER A 93 -6.91 21.89 -9.64
C SER A 93 -7.64 22.07 -8.31
N ARG A 94 -8.96 22.24 -8.33
CA ARG A 94 -9.79 22.27 -7.10
C ARG A 94 -9.80 20.91 -6.40
N ALA A 95 -9.98 19.83 -7.15
CA ALA A 95 -9.97 18.46 -6.61
C ALA A 95 -8.62 18.11 -5.97
N THR A 96 -7.51 18.35 -6.67
CA THR A 96 -6.16 18.10 -6.17
C THR A 96 -5.81 18.97 -4.97
N ASN A 97 -6.19 20.24 -4.96
CA ASN A 97 -5.97 21.13 -3.83
C ASN A 97 -6.79 20.72 -2.60
N LYS A 98 -8.03 20.24 -2.79
CA LYS A 98 -8.84 19.69 -1.71
C LYS A 98 -8.19 18.44 -1.12
N ALA A 99 -7.72 17.51 -1.97
CA ALA A 99 -7.02 16.31 -1.53
C ALA A 99 -5.72 16.64 -0.78
N ARG A 100 -4.90 17.59 -1.30
CA ARG A 100 -3.68 18.05 -0.61
C ARG A 100 -3.97 18.66 0.75
N LYS A 101 -5.01 19.48 0.87
CA LYS A 101 -5.41 20.06 2.18
C LYS A 101 -5.84 18.98 3.17
N SER A 102 -6.61 17.99 2.71
CA SER A 102 -7.02 16.87 3.57
C SER A 102 -5.83 16.01 4.00
N ALA A 103 -4.93 15.68 3.07
CA ALA A 103 -3.71 14.93 3.38
C ALA A 103 -2.79 15.70 4.36
N LYS A 104 -2.65 17.01 4.16
CA LYS A 104 -1.86 17.86 5.06
C LYS A 104 -2.46 17.89 6.47
N LYS A 105 -3.79 18.02 6.60
CA LYS A 105 -4.46 17.96 7.89
C LYS A 105 -4.22 16.62 8.58
N LEU A 106 -4.42 15.51 7.86
CA LEU A 106 -4.18 14.17 8.40
C LEU A 106 -2.73 14.00 8.85
N ALA A 107 -1.75 14.51 8.07
CA ALA A 107 -0.34 14.45 8.45
C ALA A 107 -0.06 15.22 9.75
N PHE A 108 -0.65 16.40 9.95
CA PHE A 108 -0.51 17.14 11.21
C PHE A 108 -1.14 16.40 12.38
N ASP A 109 -2.35 15.85 12.21
CA ASP A 109 -3.04 15.08 13.25
C ASP A 109 -2.20 13.84 13.66
N LEU A 110 -1.56 13.17 12.69
CA LEU A 110 -0.65 12.05 12.94
C LEU A 110 0.64 12.48 13.66
N VAL A 111 1.27 13.56 13.23
CA VAL A 111 2.48 14.09 13.91
C VAL A 111 2.18 14.45 15.36
N ASP A 112 1.04 15.11 15.63
CA ASP A 112 0.63 15.44 16.99
C ASP A 112 0.41 14.16 17.83
N LEU A 113 -0.26 13.15 17.25
CA LEU A 113 -0.46 11.86 17.90
C LEU A 113 0.88 11.18 18.25
N TYR A 114 1.81 11.10 17.29
CA TYR A 114 3.13 10.49 17.52
C TYR A 114 3.96 11.28 18.53
N THR A 115 3.89 12.61 18.50
CA THR A 115 4.57 13.47 19.49
C THR A 115 4.04 13.21 20.90
N ARG A 116 2.73 13.13 21.08
CA ARG A 116 2.11 12.80 22.37
C ARG A 116 2.53 11.40 22.82
N ARG A 117 2.50 10.41 21.94
CA ARG A 117 2.94 9.04 22.28
C ARG A 117 4.41 8.99 22.72
N ALA A 118 5.28 9.72 22.03
CA ALA A 118 6.71 9.77 22.35
C ALA A 118 7.00 10.45 23.72
N SER A 119 6.10 11.33 24.18
CA SER A 119 6.24 12.03 25.45
C SER A 119 5.68 11.29 26.66
N VAL A 120 4.87 10.25 26.45
CA VAL A 120 4.25 9.46 27.53
C VAL A 120 5.11 8.22 27.80
N PRO A 121 5.49 7.95 29.08
CA PRO A 121 6.17 6.71 29.39
C PRO A 121 5.23 5.51 29.19
N GLY A 122 5.74 4.48 28.52
CA GLY A 122 5.06 3.19 28.37
C GLY A 122 5.23 2.33 29.61
N TYR A 123 4.39 1.31 29.71
CA TYR A 123 4.58 0.23 30.67
C TYR A 123 5.68 -0.70 30.13
N ALA A 124 6.71 -0.96 30.94
CA ALA A 124 7.71 -1.97 30.62
C ALA A 124 7.24 -3.31 31.20
N PHE A 125 6.94 -4.25 30.30
CA PHE A 125 6.53 -5.59 30.69
C PHE A 125 7.72 -6.37 31.27
N SER A 126 7.41 -7.34 32.14
CA SER A 126 8.40 -8.23 32.73
C SER A 126 9.08 -9.11 31.66
N LEU A 127 10.28 -9.59 31.97
CA LEU A 127 10.92 -10.65 31.17
C LEU A 127 10.03 -11.88 31.11
N ASP A 128 10.30 -12.75 30.14
CA ASP A 128 9.53 -13.98 29.97
C ASP A 128 9.53 -14.83 31.24
N THR A 129 8.36 -15.32 31.57
CA THR A 129 8.16 -16.23 32.71
C THR A 129 8.22 -17.67 32.22
N PRO A 130 8.45 -18.65 33.13
CA PRO A 130 8.35 -20.10 32.80
C PRO A 130 7.00 -20.46 32.14
N ALA A 131 5.91 -19.79 32.53
CA ALA A 131 4.60 -19.98 31.89
C ALA A 131 4.56 -19.47 30.45
N GLN A 132 5.28 -18.38 30.14
CA GLN A 132 5.45 -17.90 28.75
C GLN A 132 6.20 -18.93 27.91
N GLU A 133 7.30 -19.48 28.45
CA GLU A 133 8.11 -20.50 27.75
C GLU A 133 7.31 -21.80 27.54
N GLU A 134 6.52 -22.21 28.52
CA GLU A 134 5.64 -23.37 28.41
C GLU A 134 4.57 -23.17 27.32
N MET A 135 3.91 -22.02 27.32
CA MET A 135 2.92 -21.69 26.30
C MET A 135 3.56 -21.66 24.89
N GLU A 136 4.72 -21.02 24.75
CA GLU A 136 5.42 -20.94 23.45
C GLU A 136 5.92 -22.32 22.97
N SER A 137 6.33 -23.21 23.87
CA SER A 137 6.77 -24.57 23.54
C SER A 137 5.60 -25.52 23.25
N SER A 138 4.39 -25.21 23.72
CA SER A 138 3.18 -25.98 23.41
C SER A 138 2.72 -25.82 21.95
N PHE A 139 3.21 -24.81 21.24
CA PHE A 139 2.88 -24.61 19.84
C PHE A 139 3.42 -25.76 18.97
N PRO A 140 2.55 -26.44 18.19
CA PRO A 140 2.91 -27.70 17.54
C PRO A 140 3.84 -27.56 16.34
N TYR A 141 4.11 -26.34 15.90
CA TYR A 141 4.93 -26.05 14.73
C TYR A 141 6.20 -25.27 15.12
N GLN A 142 7.25 -25.44 14.34
CA GLN A 142 8.43 -24.58 14.44
C GLN A 142 8.15 -23.23 13.83
N LEU A 143 8.57 -22.17 14.49
CA LEU A 143 8.52 -20.82 13.94
C LEU A 143 9.49 -20.71 12.76
N THR A 144 9.11 -19.90 11.78
CA THR A 144 10.06 -19.49 10.72
C THR A 144 11.06 -18.47 11.29
N PRO A 145 12.25 -18.31 10.68
CA PRO A 145 13.22 -17.30 11.12
C PRO A 145 12.65 -15.89 11.21
N ASP A 146 11.74 -15.52 10.29
CA ASP A 146 11.09 -14.20 10.31
C ASP A 146 10.10 -14.07 11.46
N GLN A 147 9.37 -15.14 11.81
CA GLN A 147 8.49 -15.17 12.97
C GLN A 147 9.28 -15.08 14.28
N GLU A 148 10.40 -15.81 14.40
CA GLU A 148 11.29 -15.73 15.57
C GLU A 148 11.83 -14.31 15.76
N SER A 149 12.31 -13.70 14.68
CA SER A 149 12.78 -12.32 14.70
C SER A 149 11.68 -11.34 15.10
N ALA A 150 10.46 -11.49 14.55
CA ALA A 150 9.33 -10.65 14.88
C ALA A 150 8.91 -10.77 16.35
N VAL A 151 8.89 -11.99 16.90
CA VAL A 151 8.59 -12.24 18.33
C VAL A 151 9.66 -11.59 19.21
N ALA A 152 10.94 -11.77 18.90
CA ALA A 152 12.04 -11.18 19.66
C ALA A 152 11.96 -9.66 19.67
N ASP A 153 11.74 -9.04 18.51
CA ASP A 153 11.57 -7.59 18.38
C ASP A 153 10.39 -7.05 19.18
N ILE A 154 9.25 -7.75 19.15
CA ILE A 154 8.06 -7.35 19.90
C ILE A 154 8.31 -7.45 21.41
N LYS A 155 8.96 -8.51 21.88
CA LYS A 155 9.31 -8.66 23.29
C LYS A 155 10.21 -7.52 23.75
N LEU A 156 11.23 -7.16 22.97
CA LEU A 156 12.11 -6.02 23.27
C LEU A 156 11.34 -4.69 23.34
N ASP A 157 10.42 -4.46 22.40
CA ASP A 157 9.58 -3.26 22.42
C ASP A 157 8.64 -3.23 23.62
N MET A 158 8.05 -4.36 24.02
CA MET A 158 7.16 -4.47 25.16
C MET A 158 7.91 -4.24 26.49
N GLU A 159 9.16 -4.67 26.60
CA GLU A 159 10.03 -4.50 27.78
C GLU A 159 10.62 -3.09 27.90
N ALA A 160 10.51 -2.28 26.83
CA ALA A 160 10.96 -0.89 26.85
C ALA A 160 9.94 0.03 27.55
N ARG A 161 10.43 1.11 28.21
CA ARG A 161 9.57 2.14 28.82
C ARG A 161 8.97 3.11 27.80
N LYS A 162 8.56 2.59 26.64
CA LYS A 162 7.89 3.36 25.58
C LYS A 162 6.64 2.63 25.12
N PRO A 163 5.54 3.33 24.79
CA PRO A 163 4.39 2.68 24.20
C PRO A 163 4.77 2.04 22.86
N MET A 164 4.67 0.72 22.77
CA MET A 164 4.95 0.00 21.53
C MET A 164 3.98 0.42 20.43
N ASP A 165 4.50 0.60 19.22
CA ASP A 165 3.73 0.81 17.99
C ASP A 165 4.45 0.08 16.86
N ARG A 166 4.09 -1.16 16.62
CA ARG A 166 4.77 -2.05 15.67
C ARG A 166 3.81 -2.58 14.61
N LEU A 167 4.19 -2.42 13.36
CA LEU A 167 3.49 -3.01 12.22
C LEU A 167 4.10 -4.38 11.90
N LEU A 168 3.30 -5.44 11.99
CA LEU A 168 3.66 -6.78 11.54
C LEU A 168 3.10 -7.03 10.16
N CYS A 169 3.97 -7.11 9.14
CA CYS A 169 3.62 -7.40 7.77
C CYS A 169 3.85 -8.87 7.44
N GLY A 170 2.94 -9.46 6.68
CA GLY A 170 3.04 -10.83 6.18
C GLY A 170 1.80 -11.20 5.38
N ASP A 171 1.95 -12.15 4.46
CA ASP A 171 0.84 -12.64 3.65
C ASP A 171 -0.19 -13.44 4.46
N VAL A 172 -1.31 -13.78 3.84
CA VAL A 172 -2.35 -14.61 4.45
C VAL A 172 -1.77 -16.01 4.72
N GLY A 173 -2.01 -16.53 5.93
CA GLY A 173 -1.50 -17.85 6.34
C GLY A 173 -0.09 -17.86 6.93
N PHE A 174 0.62 -16.74 6.99
CA PHE A 174 1.99 -16.65 7.53
C PHE A 174 2.07 -16.58 9.07
N GLY A 175 1.02 -16.97 9.77
CA GLY A 175 1.05 -17.13 11.24
C GLY A 175 1.14 -15.82 12.03
N LYS A 176 0.71 -14.68 11.48
CA LYS A 176 0.67 -13.40 12.22
C LYS A 176 -0.11 -13.48 13.54
N THR A 177 -1.14 -14.32 13.59
CA THR A 177 -1.96 -14.53 14.79
C THR A 177 -1.17 -15.17 15.91
N GLU A 178 -0.26 -16.10 15.60
CA GLU A 178 0.62 -16.74 16.58
C GLU A 178 1.56 -15.72 17.25
N VAL A 179 2.15 -14.84 16.47
CA VAL A 179 3.00 -13.75 16.98
C VAL A 179 2.19 -12.82 17.90
N ALA A 180 0.95 -12.50 17.52
CA ALA A 180 0.06 -11.70 18.35
C ALA A 180 -0.36 -12.41 19.63
N LEU A 181 -0.60 -13.74 19.60
CA LEU A 181 -0.94 -14.54 20.75
C LEU A 181 0.17 -14.51 21.82
N ARG A 182 1.43 -14.71 21.43
CA ARG A 182 2.59 -14.65 22.33
C ARG A 182 2.71 -13.28 22.99
N SER A 183 2.48 -12.21 22.24
CA SER A 183 2.49 -10.85 22.76
C SER A 183 1.34 -10.59 23.75
N ALA A 184 0.15 -11.09 23.42
CA ALA A 184 -1.02 -10.97 24.29
C ALA A 184 -0.83 -11.75 25.60
N PHE A 185 -0.30 -12.97 25.53
CA PHE A 185 -0.03 -13.77 26.70
C PHE A 185 0.97 -13.09 27.65
N LYS A 186 2.07 -12.54 27.10
CA LYS A 186 3.04 -11.76 27.86
C LYS A 186 2.38 -10.59 28.60
N ALA A 187 1.47 -9.87 27.96
CA ALA A 187 0.75 -8.79 28.61
C ALA A 187 -0.18 -9.28 29.73
N CYS A 188 -0.83 -10.42 29.55
CA CYS A 188 -1.67 -11.04 30.57
C CYS A 188 -0.87 -11.51 31.80
N GLN A 189 0.37 -11.98 31.62
CA GLN A 189 1.24 -12.37 32.74
C GLN A 189 1.52 -11.20 33.69
N ASP A 190 1.57 -9.97 33.18
CA ASP A 190 1.71 -8.76 33.97
C ASP A 190 0.35 -8.17 34.43
N ALA A 191 -0.70 -8.98 34.42
CA ALA A 191 -2.07 -8.58 34.77
C ALA A 191 -2.59 -7.37 33.97
N ARG A 192 -2.18 -7.24 32.69
CA ARG A 192 -2.67 -6.23 31.77
C ARG A 192 -3.77 -6.77 30.89
N GLN A 193 -4.72 -5.89 30.55
CA GLN A 193 -5.80 -6.22 29.63
C GLN A 193 -5.32 -6.12 28.18
N VAL A 194 -5.80 -7.06 27.36
CA VAL A 194 -5.52 -7.09 25.91
C VAL A 194 -6.84 -6.90 25.16
N MET A 195 -6.82 -6.05 24.14
CA MET A 195 -7.94 -5.86 23.25
C MET A 195 -7.50 -6.15 21.81
N ILE A 196 -8.25 -7.03 21.15
CA ILE A 196 -8.02 -7.39 19.72
C ILE A 196 -9.13 -6.80 18.89
N LEU A 197 -8.78 -5.89 17.98
CA LEU A 197 -9.72 -5.25 17.06
C LEU A 197 -9.70 -5.98 15.71
N CYS A 198 -10.88 -6.37 15.24
CA CYS A 198 -11.07 -7.09 13.97
C CYS A 198 -12.10 -6.36 13.09
N PRO A 199 -11.96 -6.42 11.75
CA PRO A 199 -12.87 -5.74 10.84
C PRO A 199 -14.24 -6.43 10.71
N THR A 200 -14.37 -7.71 11.08
CA THR A 200 -15.61 -8.48 10.94
C THR A 200 -15.87 -9.35 12.17
N THR A 201 -17.14 -9.65 12.42
CA THR A 201 -17.56 -10.55 13.49
C THR A 201 -17.07 -11.99 13.30
N ILE A 202 -16.92 -12.44 12.05
CA ILE A 202 -16.38 -13.78 11.73
C ILE A 202 -14.91 -13.88 12.18
N LEU A 203 -14.10 -12.88 11.87
CA LEU A 203 -12.70 -12.84 12.33
C LEU A 203 -12.61 -12.71 13.85
N ALA A 204 -13.49 -11.95 14.47
CA ALA A 204 -13.53 -11.86 15.93
C ALA A 204 -13.82 -13.23 16.57
N GLN A 205 -14.76 -14.00 16.00
CA GLN A 205 -15.05 -15.37 16.48
C GLN A 205 -13.86 -16.30 16.27
N GLN A 206 -13.18 -16.28 15.13
CA GLN A 206 -11.97 -17.07 14.87
C GLN A 206 -10.85 -16.73 15.85
N HIS A 207 -10.64 -15.45 16.14
CA HIS A 207 -9.65 -15.05 17.14
C HIS A 207 -10.04 -15.49 18.55
N TYR A 208 -11.33 -15.38 18.91
CA TYR A 208 -11.80 -15.90 20.19
C TYR A 208 -11.45 -17.37 20.35
N GLU A 209 -11.75 -18.21 19.37
CA GLU A 209 -11.44 -19.66 19.40
C GLU A 209 -9.94 -19.97 19.40
N THR A 210 -9.10 -19.05 18.91
CA THR A 210 -7.63 -19.22 18.91
C THR A 210 -6.99 -18.83 20.24
N PHE A 211 -7.56 -17.81 20.92
CA PHE A 211 -6.98 -17.25 22.15
C PHE A 211 -7.53 -17.87 23.44
N PHE A 212 -8.61 -18.63 23.37
CA PHE A 212 -9.27 -19.29 24.49
C PHE A 212 -9.43 -20.81 24.28
#